data_437dab3d125e67ee16a6cfb57996c6d4
#
_entry.id   437dab3d125e67ee16a6cfb57996c6d4
#
_cell.length_a   1.000
_cell.length_b   1.000
_cell.length_c   1.000
_cell.angle_alpha   90.00
_cell.angle_beta   90.00
_cell.angle_gamma   90.00
#
_symmetry.space_group_name_H-M   'P 1'
#
loop_
_entity.id
_entity.type
_entity.pdbx_description
1 polymer ?
#
loop_
_entity_poly.entity_id
_entity_poly.type
_entity_poly.pdbx_seq_one_letter_code
_entity_poly.pdbx_strand_id
1 'polypeptide(L)'
;MLFGEAFQGRSSPFGETFRETYQSTHRKKRGEDHFIDLPLSVEEAYKGTTRKLDISIPGRDMKRLEVKIPPSVREGSKIRMAGQGLLGKNQGEPGDLYLIVKLKTHPFFKVTGDDIHSEIQIAPHEAVLGTEIEITTIDGPVKLVIPPGTQNDKILRLREKGLAIPKKSIRGDHFVKIKINIPHILTEEEKKLYQELAKINSKKKK
;
A
#
# COMPACT_ATOMS: atom_id res chain seq x y z
N MET A 1 -9.82 -84.50 -42.88
CA MET A 1 -10.25 -83.30 -43.66
C MET A 1 -10.69 -82.28 -42.70
N LEU A 2 -9.76 -81.33 -42.46
CA LEU A 2 -9.86 -79.89 -42.83
C LEU A 2 -10.93 -79.16 -42.01
N PHE A 3 -10.58 -78.31 -41.09
CA PHE A 3 -10.12 -77.00 -41.22
C PHE A 3 -9.54 -76.45 -39.89
N GLY A 4 -8.26 -76.24 -39.87
CA GLY A 4 -7.66 -75.31 -38.95
C GLY A 4 -7.61 -73.99 -39.69
N GLU A 5 -7.71 -72.91 -38.98
CA GLU A 5 -6.99 -71.65 -39.27
C GLU A 5 -7.40 -70.56 -38.24
N ALA A 6 -6.44 -70.25 -37.44
CA ALA A 6 -5.94 -68.90 -37.24
C ALA A 6 -7.00 -67.77 -37.03
N PHE A 7 -7.19 -67.37 -35.76
CA PHE A 7 -7.62 -66.02 -35.44
C PHE A 7 -6.46 -65.31 -34.80
N GLN A 8 -5.57 -64.79 -35.63
CA GLN A 8 -4.54 -63.82 -35.29
C GLN A 8 -5.17 -62.51 -34.85
N GLY A 9 -4.68 -61.96 -33.75
CA GLY A 9 -5.11 -60.75 -33.08
C GLY A 9 -5.32 -59.57 -34.03
N ARG A 10 -6.44 -58.96 -33.85
CA ARG A 10 -6.68 -57.56 -34.14
C ARG A 10 -6.81 -56.82 -32.85
N SER A 11 -5.73 -56.16 -32.43
CA SER A 11 -5.75 -55.13 -31.44
C SER A 11 -6.75 -54.06 -31.87
N SER A 12 -7.85 -53.95 -31.15
CA SER A 12 -8.86 -52.94 -31.33
C SER A 12 -8.26 -51.56 -31.01
N PRO A 13 -8.27 -50.60 -31.97
CA PRO A 13 -7.80 -49.23 -31.68
C PRO A 13 -8.67 -48.49 -30.67
N PHE A 14 -9.76 -49.10 -30.20
CA PHE A 14 -10.69 -48.54 -29.23
C PHE A 14 -10.26 -48.70 -27.76
N GLY A 15 -9.30 -49.57 -27.48
CA GLY A 15 -8.85 -49.88 -26.12
C GLY A 15 -7.85 -48.85 -25.55
N GLU A 16 -7.05 -48.28 -26.40
CA GLU A 16 -6.00 -47.33 -25.95
C GLU A 16 -6.56 -45.91 -25.66
N THR A 17 -7.49 -45.44 -26.47
CA THR A 17 -8.15 -44.17 -26.25
C THR A 17 -8.99 -44.14 -24.98
N PHE A 18 -9.62 -45.26 -24.58
CA PHE A 18 -10.36 -45.36 -23.34
C PHE A 18 -9.46 -45.38 -22.10
N ARG A 19 -8.25 -45.98 -22.19
CA ARG A 19 -7.30 -45.99 -21.07
C ARG A 19 -6.64 -44.63 -20.83
N GLU A 20 -6.32 -43.88 -21.86
CA GLU A 20 -5.78 -42.52 -21.70
C GLU A 20 -6.81 -41.56 -21.13
N THR A 21 -8.08 -41.67 -21.53
CA THR A 21 -9.15 -40.78 -21.02
C THR A 21 -9.44 -41.07 -19.54
N TYR A 22 -9.39 -42.34 -19.08
CA TYR A 22 -9.58 -42.67 -17.66
C TYR A 22 -8.37 -42.32 -16.78
N GLN A 23 -7.13 -42.36 -17.29
CA GLN A 23 -5.96 -41.95 -16.54
C GLN A 23 -5.84 -40.44 -16.40
N SER A 24 -6.39 -39.64 -17.33
CA SER A 24 -6.34 -38.18 -17.25
C SER A 24 -7.30 -37.60 -16.18
N THR A 25 -8.38 -38.32 -15.85
CA THR A 25 -9.38 -37.88 -14.85
C THR A 25 -8.91 -38.06 -13.41
N HIS A 26 -7.89 -38.85 -13.14
CA HIS A 26 -7.38 -39.14 -11.79
C HIS A 26 -6.07 -38.43 -11.43
N ARG A 27 -5.50 -37.63 -12.33
CA ARG A 27 -4.31 -36.85 -11.99
C ARG A 27 -4.64 -35.81 -10.92
N LYS A 28 -3.89 -35.84 -9.84
CA LYS A 28 -3.95 -34.79 -8.80
C LYS A 28 -3.62 -33.46 -9.44
N LYS A 29 -4.52 -32.50 -9.33
CA LYS A 29 -4.30 -31.15 -9.86
C LYS A 29 -4.28 -30.17 -8.70
N ARG A 30 -3.20 -29.41 -8.57
CA ARG A 30 -3.07 -28.34 -7.58
C ARG A 30 -4.19 -27.33 -7.76
N GLY A 31 -4.70 -26.82 -6.65
CA GLY A 31 -5.68 -25.71 -6.62
C GLY A 31 -5.09 -24.42 -7.17
N GLU A 32 -5.96 -23.57 -7.61
CA GLU A 32 -5.59 -22.24 -8.10
C GLU A 32 -5.26 -21.31 -6.92
N ASP A 33 -4.35 -20.37 -7.18
CA ASP A 33 -4.01 -19.34 -6.23
C ASP A 33 -5.19 -18.34 -6.12
N HIS A 34 -5.37 -17.78 -4.93
CA HIS A 34 -6.44 -16.83 -4.67
C HIS A 34 -5.87 -15.48 -4.23
N PHE A 35 -6.52 -14.39 -4.63
CA PHE A 35 -6.04 -13.04 -4.38
C PHE A 35 -7.11 -12.26 -3.62
N ILE A 36 -6.72 -11.60 -2.53
CA ILE A 36 -7.61 -10.78 -1.70
C ILE A 36 -6.93 -9.47 -1.40
N ASP A 37 -7.67 -8.36 -1.50
CA ASP A 37 -7.17 -7.05 -1.10
C ASP A 37 -7.09 -6.96 0.43
N LEU A 38 -5.96 -6.47 0.93
CA LEU A 38 -5.68 -6.24 2.34
C LEU A 38 -5.59 -4.73 2.61
N PRO A 39 -6.69 -4.11 3.08
CA PRO A 39 -6.67 -2.69 3.39
C PRO A 39 -5.87 -2.45 4.67
N LEU A 40 -4.83 -1.59 4.59
CA LEU A 40 -3.98 -1.18 5.69
C LEU A 40 -4.01 0.34 5.87
N SER A 41 -3.88 0.82 7.10
CA SER A 41 -3.56 2.22 7.33
C SER A 41 -2.09 2.50 7.00
N VAL A 42 -1.75 3.77 6.82
CA VAL A 42 -0.36 4.19 6.53
C VAL A 42 0.55 3.84 7.69
N GLU A 43 0.07 3.95 8.94
CA GLU A 43 0.81 3.61 10.15
C GLU A 43 1.05 2.09 10.28
N GLU A 44 0.04 1.28 9.96
CA GLU A 44 0.18 -0.18 9.95
C GLU A 44 1.20 -0.63 8.90
N ALA A 45 1.15 -0.01 7.73
CA ALA A 45 2.11 -0.28 6.66
C ALA A 45 3.52 0.15 7.03
N TYR A 46 3.65 1.29 7.75
CA TYR A 46 4.94 1.82 8.19
C TYR A 46 5.59 0.97 9.28
N LYS A 47 4.84 0.69 10.36
CA LYS A 47 5.38 -0.02 11.54
C LYS A 47 5.39 -1.53 11.37
N GLY A 48 4.57 -2.05 10.45
CA GLY A 48 4.23 -3.46 10.39
C GLY A 48 3.26 -3.84 11.51
N THR A 49 2.57 -4.93 11.35
CA THR A 49 1.59 -5.41 12.34
C THR A 49 1.30 -6.89 12.13
N THR A 50 0.69 -7.51 13.11
CA THR A 50 0.11 -8.85 12.97
C THR A 50 -1.40 -8.73 13.07
N ARG A 51 -2.13 -9.19 12.06
CA ARG A 51 -3.59 -9.13 12.01
C ARG A 51 -4.20 -10.51 11.91
N LYS A 52 -5.28 -10.73 12.64
CA LYS A 52 -6.14 -11.90 12.49
C LYS A 52 -7.24 -11.54 11.49
N LEU A 53 -7.32 -12.27 10.39
CA LEU A 53 -8.27 -12.05 9.32
C LEU A 53 -9.19 -13.27 9.20
N ASP A 54 -10.48 -13.02 9.19
CA ASP A 54 -11.46 -14.05 8.86
C ASP A 54 -11.65 -14.05 7.34
N ILE A 55 -11.12 -15.11 6.70
CA ILE A 55 -11.03 -15.20 5.23
C ILE A 55 -12.01 -16.29 4.77
N SER A 56 -12.87 -15.91 3.85
CA SER A 56 -13.76 -16.82 3.13
C SER A 56 -13.21 -17.05 1.73
N ILE A 57 -12.92 -18.31 1.39
CA ILE A 57 -12.41 -18.71 0.08
C ILE A 57 -13.46 -19.63 -0.56
N PRO A 58 -13.80 -19.46 -1.83
CA PRO A 58 -14.76 -20.34 -2.51
C PRO A 58 -14.39 -21.81 -2.34
N GLY A 59 -15.38 -22.62 -1.92
CA GLY A 59 -15.20 -24.05 -1.69
C GLY A 59 -14.47 -24.44 -0.39
N ARG A 60 -14.25 -23.49 0.53
CA ARG A 60 -13.69 -23.71 1.87
C ARG A 60 -14.53 -23.06 2.95
N ASP A 61 -14.48 -23.61 4.15
CA ASP A 61 -15.06 -22.96 5.33
C ASP A 61 -14.28 -21.67 5.66
N MET A 62 -14.99 -20.72 6.28
CA MET A 62 -14.36 -19.51 6.79
C MET A 62 -13.25 -19.87 7.77
N LYS A 63 -12.05 -19.33 7.53
CA LYS A 63 -10.87 -19.61 8.34
C LYS A 63 -10.28 -18.33 8.88
N ARG A 64 -9.99 -18.34 10.18
CA ARG A 64 -9.22 -17.26 10.82
C ARG A 64 -7.73 -17.51 10.61
N LEU A 65 -7.10 -16.60 9.89
CA LEU A 65 -5.66 -16.65 9.59
C LEU A 65 -4.94 -15.50 10.29
N GLU A 66 -3.80 -15.81 10.89
CA GLU A 66 -2.90 -14.81 11.45
C GLU A 66 -1.88 -14.41 10.38
N VAL A 67 -1.89 -13.13 10.02
CA VAL A 67 -1.06 -12.56 8.96
C VAL A 67 -0.04 -11.62 9.57
N LYS A 68 1.23 -11.94 9.43
CA LYS A 68 2.33 -11.05 9.81
C LYS A 68 2.66 -10.11 8.65
N ILE A 69 2.41 -8.84 8.83
CA ILE A 69 2.68 -7.77 7.88
C ILE A 69 4.03 -7.14 8.26
N PRO A 70 5.05 -7.26 7.42
CA PRO A 70 6.35 -6.67 7.72
C PRO A 70 6.27 -5.13 7.69
N PRO A 71 7.17 -4.43 8.38
CA PRO A 71 7.22 -2.96 8.33
C PRO A 71 7.58 -2.47 6.93
N SER A 72 7.12 -1.26 6.62
CA SER A 72 7.36 -0.57 5.34
C SER A 72 6.87 -1.32 4.11
N VAL A 73 5.72 -1.99 4.22
CA VAL A 73 5.02 -2.54 3.06
C VAL A 73 4.45 -1.43 2.21
N ARG A 74 4.48 -1.62 0.89
CA ARG A 74 4.01 -0.65 -0.10
C ARG A 74 2.65 -1.02 -0.66
N GLU A 75 1.99 -0.05 -1.25
CA GLU A 75 0.82 -0.30 -2.09
C GLU A 75 1.12 -1.38 -3.13
N GLY A 76 0.22 -2.34 -3.29
CA GLY A 76 0.37 -3.46 -4.22
C GLY A 76 1.33 -4.57 -3.78
N SER A 77 1.98 -4.48 -2.62
CA SER A 77 2.81 -5.57 -2.07
C SER A 77 1.97 -6.83 -1.87
N LYS A 78 2.54 -8.00 -2.20
CA LYS A 78 1.87 -9.30 -2.07
C LYS A 78 2.43 -10.07 -0.88
N ILE A 79 1.57 -10.45 0.05
CA ILE A 79 1.90 -11.31 1.18
C ILE A 79 1.36 -12.70 0.87
N ARG A 80 2.27 -13.69 0.68
CA ARG A 80 1.91 -15.06 0.35
C ARG A 80 1.62 -15.87 1.61
N MET A 81 0.51 -16.58 1.59
CA MET A 81 0.14 -17.57 2.58
C MET A 81 0.04 -18.94 1.89
N ALA A 82 1.05 -19.77 2.09
CA ALA A 82 1.17 -21.05 1.41
C ALA A 82 0.02 -21.99 1.77
N GLY A 83 -0.53 -22.67 0.75
CA GLY A 83 -1.60 -23.67 0.91
C GLY A 83 -2.95 -23.13 1.38
N GLN A 84 -3.14 -21.79 1.38
CA GLN A 84 -4.40 -21.15 1.79
C GLN A 84 -5.23 -20.66 0.59
N GLY A 85 -4.95 -21.10 -0.63
CA GLY A 85 -5.74 -20.82 -1.83
C GLY A 85 -6.89 -21.79 -2.06
N LEU A 86 -7.37 -21.93 -3.31
CA LEU A 86 -8.45 -22.86 -3.68
C LEU A 86 -8.04 -24.32 -3.51
N LEU A 87 -9.02 -25.20 -3.28
CA LEU A 87 -8.76 -26.62 -3.16
C LEU A 87 -8.32 -27.23 -4.50
N GLY A 88 -7.36 -28.15 -4.43
CA GLY A 88 -6.96 -28.95 -5.57
C GLY A 88 -8.01 -30.00 -5.96
N LYS A 89 -8.03 -30.41 -7.22
CA LYS A 89 -8.88 -31.51 -7.71
C LYS A 89 -8.19 -32.85 -7.48
N ASN A 90 -9.01 -33.90 -7.28
CA ASN A 90 -8.53 -35.28 -7.09
C ASN A 90 -7.49 -35.40 -5.97
N GLN A 91 -7.75 -34.80 -4.80
CA GLN A 91 -6.81 -34.80 -3.67
C GLN A 91 -5.47 -34.10 -3.99
N GLY A 92 -5.47 -33.16 -4.94
CA GLY A 92 -4.34 -32.28 -5.22
C GLY A 92 -4.12 -31.27 -4.10
N GLU A 93 -2.90 -30.79 -3.97
CA GLU A 93 -2.55 -29.75 -3.00
C GLU A 93 -3.35 -28.47 -3.26
N PRO A 94 -3.71 -27.72 -2.22
CA PRO A 94 -4.34 -26.41 -2.39
C PRO A 94 -3.36 -25.41 -3.02
N GLY A 95 -3.90 -24.39 -3.68
CA GLY A 95 -3.15 -23.23 -4.12
C GLY A 95 -2.73 -22.34 -2.96
N ASP A 96 -2.14 -21.20 -3.27
CA ASP A 96 -1.72 -20.20 -2.29
C ASP A 96 -2.71 -19.03 -2.23
N LEU A 97 -2.77 -18.37 -1.08
CA LEU A 97 -3.48 -17.11 -0.93
C LEU A 97 -2.47 -15.97 -0.97
N TYR A 98 -2.76 -14.99 -1.81
CA TYR A 98 -2.00 -13.75 -1.91
C TYR A 98 -2.85 -12.59 -1.39
N LEU A 99 -2.38 -11.95 -0.33
CA LEU A 99 -2.97 -10.73 0.18
C LEU A 99 -2.27 -9.54 -0.49
N ILE A 100 -3.04 -8.74 -1.22
CA ILE A 100 -2.55 -7.55 -1.94
C ILE A 100 -2.78 -6.35 -1.04
N VAL A 101 -1.69 -5.70 -0.63
CA VAL A 101 -1.76 -4.50 0.23
C VAL A 101 -2.44 -3.36 -0.52
N LYS A 102 -3.45 -2.79 0.10
CA LYS A 102 -4.16 -1.57 -0.32
C LYS A 102 -4.08 -0.54 0.78
N LEU A 103 -3.36 0.56 0.54
CA LEU A 103 -3.26 1.63 1.53
C LEU A 103 -4.56 2.43 1.56
N LYS A 104 -5.11 2.58 2.77
CA LYS A 104 -6.27 3.45 2.99
C LYS A 104 -5.85 4.91 2.80
N THR A 105 -6.75 5.72 2.26
CA THR A 105 -6.57 7.16 2.23
C THR A 105 -6.40 7.68 3.65
N HIS A 106 -5.31 8.44 3.88
CA HIS A 106 -5.04 9.07 5.17
C HIS A 106 -5.29 10.58 5.07
N PRO A 107 -5.90 11.23 6.09
CA PRO A 107 -6.23 12.66 6.02
C PRO A 107 -5.00 13.58 5.91
N PHE A 108 -3.86 13.18 6.48
CA PHE A 108 -2.66 14.01 6.53
C PHE A 108 -1.51 13.49 5.69
N PHE A 109 -1.43 12.18 5.44
CA PHE A 109 -0.28 11.56 4.79
C PHE A 109 -0.65 10.93 3.46
N LYS A 110 0.15 11.19 2.45
CA LYS A 110 0.09 10.51 1.16
C LYS A 110 1.43 9.79 0.93
N VAL A 111 1.37 8.51 0.71
CA VAL A 111 2.57 7.70 0.40
C VAL A 111 2.77 7.66 -1.11
N THR A 112 3.99 7.92 -1.57
CA THR A 112 4.38 7.83 -2.98
C THR A 112 5.72 7.12 -3.06
N GLY A 113 5.71 5.84 -3.46
CA GLY A 113 6.91 5.00 -3.41
C GLY A 113 7.38 4.77 -1.97
N ASP A 114 8.55 5.29 -1.64
CA ASP A 114 9.14 5.22 -0.30
C ASP A 114 8.96 6.52 0.49
N ASP A 115 8.49 7.56 -0.17
CA ASP A 115 8.37 8.90 0.41
C ASP A 115 6.95 9.15 0.95
N ILE A 116 6.90 10.01 1.95
CA ILE A 116 5.66 10.48 2.58
C ILE A 116 5.48 11.94 2.24
N HIS A 117 4.27 12.33 1.91
CA HIS A 117 3.90 13.70 1.64
C HIS A 117 2.84 14.14 2.63
N SER A 118 2.97 15.35 3.17
CA SER A 118 1.95 16.02 3.97
C SER A 118 1.85 17.49 3.60
N GLU A 119 0.75 18.11 4.02
CA GLU A 119 0.57 19.55 3.89
C GLU A 119 0.35 20.15 5.28
N ILE A 120 0.94 21.33 5.51
CA ILE A 120 0.73 22.11 6.72
C ILE A 120 0.35 23.53 6.35
N GLN A 121 -0.43 24.15 7.22
CA GLN A 121 -0.85 25.54 7.06
C GLN A 121 -0.10 26.43 8.05
N ILE A 122 0.40 27.55 7.55
CA ILE A 122 1.07 28.57 8.36
C ILE A 122 0.45 29.94 8.09
N ALA A 123 0.57 30.84 9.04
CA ALA A 123 0.11 32.21 8.88
C ALA A 123 1.07 33.04 7.99
N PRO A 124 0.59 34.14 7.35
CA PRO A 124 1.44 34.98 6.51
C PRO A 124 2.66 35.56 7.23
N HIS A 125 2.51 35.96 8.50
CA HIS A 125 3.61 36.50 9.29
C HIS A 125 4.69 35.44 9.58
N GLU A 126 4.29 34.18 9.81
CA GLU A 126 5.22 33.06 10.00
C GLU A 126 6.00 32.77 8.70
N ALA A 127 5.33 32.87 7.54
CA ALA A 127 5.99 32.69 6.25
C ALA A 127 7.02 33.78 5.97
N VAL A 128 6.72 35.03 6.36
CA VAL A 128 7.60 36.19 6.13
C VAL A 128 8.78 36.18 7.09
N LEU A 129 8.51 36.01 8.39
CA LEU A 129 9.51 36.15 9.45
C LEU A 129 10.31 34.86 9.68
N GLY A 130 9.77 33.72 9.24
CA GLY A 130 10.23 32.39 9.60
C GLY A 130 9.70 32.01 10.98
N THR A 131 9.64 30.72 11.23
CA THR A 131 9.16 30.18 12.52
C THR A 131 9.67 28.76 12.71
N GLU A 132 9.62 28.25 13.93
CA GLU A 132 9.80 26.84 14.26
C GLU A 132 8.45 26.29 14.72
N ILE A 133 7.97 25.27 14.05
CA ILE A 133 6.71 24.59 14.38
C ILE A 133 6.93 23.13 14.65
N GLU A 134 6.08 22.55 15.47
CA GLU A 134 6.03 21.12 15.69
C GLU A 134 5.02 20.50 14.72
N ILE A 135 5.47 19.53 13.92
CA ILE A 135 4.62 18.79 12.99
C ILE A 135 4.55 17.32 13.37
N THR A 136 3.40 16.72 13.13
CA THR A 136 3.23 15.28 13.30
C THR A 136 3.83 14.54 12.11
N THR A 137 4.72 13.58 12.39
CA THR A 137 5.17 12.57 11.42
C THR A 137 4.67 11.20 11.85
N ILE A 138 4.82 10.18 10.99
CA ILE A 138 4.42 8.81 11.36
C ILE A 138 5.24 8.26 12.53
N ASP A 139 6.49 8.74 12.71
CA ASP A 139 7.34 8.38 13.85
C ASP A 139 7.04 9.18 15.14
N GLY A 140 6.19 10.18 15.04
CA GLY A 140 5.89 11.10 16.14
C GLY A 140 6.16 12.57 15.77
N PRO A 141 6.06 13.49 16.73
CA PRO A 141 6.26 14.92 16.50
C PRO A 141 7.74 15.25 16.19
N VAL A 142 7.95 16.19 15.28
CA VAL A 142 9.26 16.68 14.87
C VAL A 142 9.21 18.20 14.70
N LYS A 143 10.23 18.90 15.17
CA LYS A 143 10.39 20.32 14.93
C LYS A 143 10.81 20.60 13.50
N LEU A 144 10.07 21.45 12.83
CA LEU A 144 10.32 21.91 11.46
C LEU A 144 10.63 23.42 11.49
N VAL A 145 11.80 23.78 11.01
CA VAL A 145 12.18 25.18 10.85
C VAL A 145 11.72 25.67 9.48
N ILE A 146 10.92 26.71 9.48
CA ILE A 146 10.44 27.40 8.28
C ILE A 146 11.31 28.66 8.07
N PRO A 147 12.10 28.71 6.99
CA PRO A 147 12.94 29.86 6.71
C PRO A 147 12.10 31.13 6.44
N PRO A 148 12.61 32.32 6.80
CA PRO A 148 11.95 33.56 6.45
C PRO A 148 11.83 33.71 4.92
N GLY A 149 10.74 34.34 4.48
CA GLY A 149 10.43 34.51 3.06
C GLY A 149 9.95 33.22 2.36
N THR A 150 9.50 32.23 3.11
CA THR A 150 8.90 31.00 2.56
C THR A 150 7.67 31.33 1.73
N GLN A 151 7.63 30.83 0.50
CA GLN A 151 6.52 31.02 -0.43
C GLN A 151 5.47 29.91 -0.28
N ASN A 152 4.25 30.20 -0.72
CA ASN A 152 3.19 29.19 -0.81
C ASN A 152 3.63 28.04 -1.71
N ASP A 153 3.19 26.82 -1.40
CA ASP A 153 3.53 25.57 -2.09
C ASP A 153 5.03 25.17 -2.02
N LYS A 154 5.84 25.87 -1.22
CA LYS A 154 7.21 25.44 -0.97
C LYS A 154 7.21 24.08 -0.27
N ILE A 155 8.09 23.20 -0.70
CA ILE A 155 8.25 21.86 -0.13
C ILE A 155 9.52 21.85 0.73
N LEU A 156 9.38 21.44 1.98
CA LEU A 156 10.48 21.21 2.91
C LEU A 156 10.67 19.69 3.06
N ARG A 157 11.92 19.25 3.10
CA ARG A 157 12.29 17.83 3.17
C ARG A 157 12.80 17.47 4.55
N LEU A 158 12.16 16.50 5.17
CA LEU A 158 12.63 15.82 6.37
C LEU A 158 13.28 14.50 5.96
N ARG A 159 14.59 14.42 6.09
CA ARG A 159 15.35 13.24 5.66
C ARG A 159 15.01 12.03 6.51
N GLU A 160 14.98 10.86 5.88
CA GLU A 160 14.79 9.55 6.52
C GLU A 160 13.50 9.41 7.34
N LYS A 161 12.47 10.22 7.06
CA LYS A 161 11.13 10.17 7.68
C LYS A 161 10.07 9.50 6.81
N GLY A 162 10.50 8.83 5.73
CA GLY A 162 9.67 8.00 4.86
C GLY A 162 9.69 6.51 5.23
N LEU A 163 9.20 5.65 4.33
CA LEU A 163 9.19 4.20 4.49
C LEU A 163 10.63 3.65 4.37
N ALA A 164 10.90 2.53 5.05
CA ALA A 164 12.18 1.86 4.87
C ALA A 164 12.31 1.30 3.44
N ILE A 165 13.47 1.48 2.85
CA ILE A 165 13.77 0.96 1.51
C ILE A 165 14.22 -0.50 1.64
N PRO A 166 13.54 -1.47 1.01
CA PRO A 166 13.91 -2.87 1.09
C PRO A 166 15.38 -3.10 0.72
N LYS A 167 16.04 -3.94 1.49
CA LYS A 167 17.47 -4.30 1.30
C LYS A 167 18.45 -3.15 1.48
N LYS A 168 18.02 -1.97 1.91
CA LYS A 168 18.90 -0.84 2.24
C LYS A 168 18.63 -0.42 3.68
N SER A 169 19.69 -0.02 4.40
CA SER A 169 19.57 0.51 5.78
C SER A 169 19.19 2.00 5.80
N ILE A 170 18.47 2.47 4.78
CA ILE A 170 18.01 3.84 4.64
C ILE A 170 16.49 3.88 4.46
N ARG A 171 15.91 5.02 4.77
CA ARG A 171 14.49 5.31 4.58
C ARG A 171 14.29 6.34 3.47
N GLY A 172 13.09 6.40 2.92
CA GLY A 172 12.65 7.54 2.11
C GLY A 172 12.53 8.79 2.94
N ASP A 173 12.06 9.85 2.35
CA ASP A 173 11.93 11.15 2.99
C ASP A 173 10.47 11.51 3.27
N HIS A 174 10.28 12.50 4.13
CA HIS A 174 8.99 13.12 4.30
C HIS A 174 9.02 14.54 3.72
N PHE A 175 8.22 14.78 2.72
CA PHE A 175 8.06 16.06 2.05
C PHE A 175 6.86 16.79 2.63
N VAL A 176 7.11 17.95 3.23
CA VAL A 176 6.09 18.79 3.87
C VAL A 176 5.84 19.99 2.98
N LYS A 177 4.64 20.06 2.42
CA LYS A 177 4.21 21.18 1.57
C LYS A 177 3.63 22.29 2.44
N ILE A 178 4.15 23.49 2.29
CA ILE A 178 3.72 24.67 3.02
C ILE A 178 2.54 25.32 2.31
N LYS A 179 1.45 25.52 3.02
CA LYS A 179 0.29 26.31 2.60
C LYS A 179 0.18 27.56 3.46
N ILE A 180 0.19 28.72 2.84
CA ILE A 180 -0.03 29.98 3.56
C ILE A 180 -1.53 30.20 3.64
N ASN A 181 -2.07 30.18 4.86
CA ASN A 181 -3.47 30.38 5.12
C ASN A 181 -3.71 31.82 5.68
N ILE A 182 -4.59 32.57 5.02
CA ILE A 182 -4.98 33.87 5.48
C ILE A 182 -6.11 33.69 6.50
N PRO A 183 -5.98 34.26 7.74
CA PRO A 183 -7.02 34.13 8.75
C PRO A 183 -8.30 34.83 8.30
N HIS A 184 -9.42 34.11 8.44
CA HIS A 184 -10.74 34.67 8.08
C HIS A 184 -11.24 35.73 9.08
N ILE A 185 -10.85 35.58 10.34
CA ILE A 185 -11.24 36.50 11.42
C ILE A 185 -9.97 37.13 11.95
N LEU A 186 -9.94 38.47 11.94
CA LEU A 186 -8.83 39.27 12.48
C LEU A 186 -9.33 40.06 13.69
N THR A 187 -8.48 40.19 14.69
CA THR A 187 -8.66 41.13 15.76
C THR A 187 -8.50 42.57 15.22
N GLU A 188 -9.02 43.56 15.95
CA GLU A 188 -8.85 44.98 15.54
C GLU A 188 -7.37 45.42 15.54
N GLU A 189 -6.56 44.81 16.38
CA GLU A 189 -5.11 45.05 16.41
C GLU A 189 -4.42 44.48 15.17
N GLU A 190 -4.70 43.24 14.82
CA GLU A 190 -4.14 42.59 13.62
C GLU A 190 -4.54 43.36 12.36
N LYS A 191 -5.79 43.81 12.28
CA LYS A 191 -6.29 44.60 11.16
C LYS A 191 -5.54 45.92 11.01
N LYS A 192 -5.26 46.61 12.12
CA LYS A 192 -4.44 47.84 12.11
C LYS A 192 -3.03 47.57 11.58
N LEU A 193 -2.37 46.50 12.04
CA LEU A 193 -1.04 46.13 11.57
C LEU A 193 -1.02 45.80 10.07
N TYR A 194 -2.01 45.09 9.55
CA TYR A 194 -2.14 44.85 8.12
C TYR A 194 -2.38 46.12 7.33
N GLN A 195 -3.16 47.06 7.87
CA GLN A 195 -3.36 48.40 7.24
C GLN A 195 -2.08 49.22 7.19
N GLU A 196 -1.26 49.17 8.24
CA GLU A 196 0.05 49.82 8.27
C GLU A 196 1.00 49.21 7.25
N LEU A 197 1.04 47.90 7.18
CA LEU A 197 1.83 47.18 6.17
C LEU A 197 1.40 47.56 4.75
N ALA A 198 0.11 47.64 4.48
CA ALA A 198 -0.41 48.09 3.19
C ALA A 198 0.05 49.50 2.81
N LYS A 199 0.06 50.47 3.78
CA LYS A 199 0.57 51.81 3.57
C LYS A 199 2.05 51.86 3.22
N ILE A 200 2.87 51.01 3.88
CA ILE A 200 4.31 50.88 3.59
C ILE A 200 4.53 50.33 2.17
N ASN A 201 3.79 49.29 1.78
CA ASN A 201 3.92 48.65 0.48
C ASN A 201 3.46 49.55 -0.68
N SER A 202 2.45 50.43 -0.46
CA SER A 202 2.02 51.38 -1.47
C SER A 202 3.08 52.42 -1.79
N LYS A 203 3.94 52.79 -0.82
CA LYS A 203 5.09 53.68 -1.03
C LYS A 203 6.24 53.06 -1.79
N LYS A 204 6.40 51.73 -1.76
CA LYS A 204 7.45 51.03 -2.50
C LYS A 204 7.11 50.79 -3.99
N LYS A 205 5.86 50.94 -4.38
CA LYS A 205 5.40 50.76 -5.78
C LYS A 205 5.42 52.09 -6.60
N LYS A 206 5.83 53.18 -6.00
CA LYS A 206 6.15 54.44 -6.66
C LYS A 206 7.68 54.59 -6.78
#